data_ebeabee2d31b7ad8671e12289ee18a67
#
_entry.id   ebeabee2d31b7ad8671e12289ee18a67
#
_cell.length_a   1.000
_cell.length_b   1.000
_cell.length_c   1.000
_cell.angle_alpha   90.00
_cell.angle_beta   90.00
_cell.angle_gamma   90.00
#
_symmetry.space_group_name_H-M   'P 1'
#
loop_
_entity.id
_entity.type
_entity.pdbx_description
1 polymer ?
#
loop_
_entity_poly.entity_id
_entity_poly.type
_entity_poly.pdbx_seq_one_letter_code
_entity_poly.pdbx_strand_id
1 'polypeptide(L)'
;MKGKWKILSFIMATILCVAIFAGCGTQENTSSASNEPAVSGAADTTKQIDTMVIGTTMKITSISRETYDFDVLSGTLTHMALVKQDENGDLKPFMAESFETKDNKTWTFQLRKGVTWHDGEPVTAQDVKFTAELQNTFPNYTIRVVDDQTVEFVSETENARLPIDLVTFRILPEHIFKDVTDLETFTDEKSAIGNGPYEFVKFDESAGTLEFKAYENYIDGKPNVDKIIVKLYANTDTLY
;
A
#
# COMPACT_ATOMS: atom_id res chain seq x y z
N MET A 1 10.39 -56.80 0.50
CA MET A 1 11.19 -56.95 1.75
C MET A 1 10.75 -55.90 2.73
N LYS A 2 10.30 -56.36 3.91
CA LYS A 2 9.67 -55.56 4.99
C LYS A 2 10.76 -54.93 5.87
N GLY A 3 10.64 -53.66 6.21
CA GLY A 3 11.46 -53.01 7.23
C GLY A 3 10.64 -52.00 8.04
N LYS A 4 9.99 -52.50 9.10
CA LYS A 4 9.37 -51.69 10.14
C LYS A 4 10.47 -51.15 11.06
N TRP A 5 10.45 -49.84 11.38
CA TRP A 5 11.19 -49.35 12.54
C TRP A 5 10.27 -48.64 13.52
N LYS A 6 10.51 -49.03 14.78
CA LYS A 6 9.68 -48.85 15.94
C LYS A 6 9.96 -47.54 16.65
N ILE A 7 8.89 -47.02 17.19
CA ILE A 7 8.73 -46.03 18.24
C ILE A 7 9.67 -46.29 19.42
N LEU A 8 10.35 -45.26 19.93
CA LEU A 8 10.84 -45.25 21.30
C LEU A 8 10.45 -43.95 21.98
N SER A 9 9.55 -44.12 22.94
CA SER A 9 9.08 -43.14 23.92
C SER A 9 10.15 -42.95 24.99
N PHE A 10 10.46 -41.71 25.40
CA PHE A 10 11.15 -41.46 26.66
C PHE A 10 10.38 -40.41 27.46
N ILE A 11 9.79 -40.87 28.50
CA ILE A 11 9.25 -40.15 29.66
C ILE A 11 10.35 -40.06 30.70
N MET A 12 10.61 -38.89 31.26
CA MET A 12 11.15 -38.73 32.62
C MET A 12 11.09 -37.23 32.99
N ALA A 13 10.21 -36.82 33.79
CA ALA A 13 10.09 -36.81 35.23
C ALA A 13 10.70 -35.55 35.88
N THR A 14 9.81 -34.69 36.29
CA THR A 14 9.72 -33.81 37.49
C THR A 14 10.96 -33.64 38.37
N ILE A 15 11.33 -32.39 38.69
CA ILE A 15 11.85 -31.98 39.98
C ILE A 15 11.22 -30.66 40.40
N LEU A 16 10.50 -30.72 41.50
CA LEU A 16 9.85 -29.67 42.28
C LEU A 16 10.90 -29.10 43.28
N CYS A 17 11.16 -27.80 43.26
CA CYS A 17 11.83 -27.15 44.37
C CYS A 17 10.98 -26.02 44.93
N VAL A 18 10.35 -26.32 46.06
CA VAL A 18 9.72 -25.38 46.98
C VAL A 18 10.79 -24.81 47.90
N ALA A 19 10.95 -23.51 47.93
CA ALA A 19 11.70 -22.82 49.01
C ALA A 19 10.76 -21.82 49.68
N ILE A 20 10.32 -22.21 50.86
CA ILE A 20 9.58 -21.40 51.82
C ILE A 20 10.60 -20.57 52.62
N PHE A 21 10.45 -19.26 52.62
CA PHE A 21 11.04 -18.40 53.68
C PHE A 21 9.91 -17.63 54.34
N ALA A 22 9.59 -18.06 55.55
CA ALA A 22 8.78 -17.32 56.50
C ALA A 22 9.65 -16.27 57.20
N GLY A 23 9.22 -15.02 57.20
CA GLY A 23 9.75 -13.94 58.01
C GLY A 23 8.60 -13.11 58.54
N CYS A 24 8.32 -13.33 59.84
CA CYS A 24 7.30 -12.63 60.59
C CYS A 24 7.82 -11.25 61.00
N GLY A 25 6.98 -10.22 60.88
CA GLY A 25 7.23 -8.88 61.40
C GLY A 25 5.91 -8.09 61.39
N THR A 26 5.28 -8.09 62.56
CA THR A 26 4.08 -7.33 62.93
C THR A 26 4.41 -5.85 63.05
N GLN A 27 3.68 -4.93 62.41
CA GLN A 27 3.23 -3.66 63.05
C GLN A 27 2.05 -3.02 62.27
N GLU A 28 1.25 -2.32 63.03
CA GLU A 28 -0.14 -1.93 62.94
C GLU A 28 -0.48 -0.85 61.86
N ASN A 29 -1.74 -0.98 61.39
CA ASN A 29 -2.71 0.07 61.05
C ASN A 29 -2.28 1.47 60.68
N THR A 30 -2.61 1.84 59.45
CA THR A 30 -3.48 3.00 59.19
C THR A 30 -4.12 2.87 57.79
N SER A 31 -5.44 2.99 57.77
CA SER A 31 -6.28 3.04 56.59
C SER A 31 -6.01 4.34 55.80
N SER A 32 -5.61 4.19 54.57
CA SER A 32 -5.75 5.27 53.57
C SER A 32 -6.14 4.61 52.26
N ALA A 33 -7.37 4.86 51.84
CA ALA A 33 -7.85 4.55 50.51
C ALA A 33 -7.05 5.31 49.47
N SER A 34 -6.15 4.65 48.78
CA SER A 34 -5.53 5.16 47.55
C SER A 34 -6.37 4.72 46.39
N ASN A 35 -7.09 5.67 45.78
CA ASN A 35 -7.64 5.54 44.45
C ASN A 35 -6.49 5.21 43.50
N GLU A 36 -6.46 4.01 42.98
CA GLU A 36 -5.72 3.70 41.76
C GLU A 36 -6.38 4.51 40.62
N PRO A 37 -5.63 5.38 39.92
CA PRO A 37 -6.13 5.94 38.70
C PRO A 37 -6.24 4.80 37.68
N ALA A 38 -7.45 4.56 37.18
CA ALA A 38 -7.68 3.75 36.00
C ALA A 38 -6.68 4.18 34.93
N VAL A 39 -5.87 3.24 34.45
CA VAL A 39 -5.00 3.45 33.28
C VAL A 39 -5.95 3.68 32.11
N SER A 40 -6.25 4.94 31.86
CA SER A 40 -6.85 5.43 30.62
C SER A 40 -5.96 4.94 29.50
N GLY A 41 -6.51 4.19 28.56
CA GLY A 41 -5.81 3.68 27.41
C GLY A 41 -5.01 4.80 26.77
N ALA A 42 -3.73 4.55 26.54
CA ALA A 42 -2.88 5.44 25.78
C ALA A 42 -3.55 5.70 24.44
N ALA A 43 -4.08 6.89 24.24
CA ALA A 43 -4.39 7.37 22.92
C ALA A 43 -3.04 7.36 22.19
N ASP A 44 -2.95 6.57 21.14
CA ASP A 44 -1.83 6.56 20.21
C ASP A 44 -1.79 7.95 19.55
N THR A 45 -1.06 8.87 20.18
CA THR A 45 -0.78 10.19 19.63
C THR A 45 0.33 10.02 18.61
N THR A 46 -0.01 9.44 17.46
CA THR A 46 0.86 9.50 16.28
C THR A 46 1.13 10.97 16.00
N LYS A 47 2.38 11.39 16.24
CA LYS A 47 2.77 12.79 16.07
C LYS A 47 2.65 13.14 14.60
N GLN A 48 1.74 14.06 14.27
CA GLN A 48 1.62 14.62 12.93
C GLN A 48 2.93 15.30 12.54
N ILE A 49 3.40 15.05 11.32
CA ILE A 49 4.60 15.64 10.72
C ILE A 49 4.14 16.61 9.64
N ASP A 50 4.47 17.89 9.77
CA ASP A 50 4.07 18.91 8.80
C ASP A 50 4.66 18.65 7.42
N THR A 51 5.98 18.39 7.36
CA THR A 51 6.68 18.25 6.08
C THR A 51 7.80 17.23 6.17
N MET A 52 7.85 16.32 5.20
CA MET A 52 8.98 15.42 4.95
C MET A 52 9.66 15.81 3.64
N VAL A 53 10.99 15.88 3.66
CA VAL A 53 11.77 16.12 2.44
C VAL A 53 12.50 14.83 2.05
N ILE A 54 12.30 14.40 0.80
CA ILE A 54 12.96 13.23 0.21
C ILE A 54 13.93 13.73 -0.85
N GLY A 55 15.23 13.48 -0.66
CA GLY A 55 16.25 13.82 -1.64
C GLY A 55 16.31 12.79 -2.77
N THR A 56 16.50 13.27 -3.99
CA THR A 56 16.76 12.43 -5.17
C THR A 56 17.86 13.03 -6.04
N THR A 57 18.59 12.20 -6.77
CA THR A 57 19.48 12.62 -7.86
C THR A 57 18.86 12.37 -9.24
N MET A 58 17.66 11.82 -9.28
CA MET A 58 16.91 11.57 -10.52
C MET A 58 16.33 12.89 -11.02
N LYS A 59 16.69 13.26 -12.27
CA LYS A 59 16.23 14.50 -12.86
C LYS A 59 14.77 14.36 -13.31
N ILE A 60 13.93 15.25 -12.82
CA ILE A 60 12.53 15.31 -13.20
C ILE A 60 12.44 16.16 -14.48
N THR A 61 11.89 15.59 -15.54
CA THR A 61 11.81 16.26 -16.86
C THR A 61 10.37 16.55 -17.28
N SER A 62 9.40 15.86 -16.70
CA SER A 62 7.97 15.96 -17.04
C SER A 62 7.13 15.44 -15.88
N ILE A 63 5.86 15.84 -15.83
CA ILE A 63 4.85 15.30 -14.92
C ILE A 63 3.89 14.34 -15.61
N SER A 64 4.17 13.95 -16.86
CA SER A 64 3.40 12.90 -17.54
C SER A 64 3.57 11.56 -16.79
N ARG A 65 2.46 10.82 -16.65
CA ARG A 65 2.44 9.50 -16.00
C ARG A 65 3.32 8.45 -16.71
N GLU A 66 3.50 8.59 -18.00
CA GLU A 66 4.37 7.69 -18.78
C GLU A 66 5.86 8.08 -18.69
N THR A 67 6.18 9.21 -18.06
CA THR A 67 7.58 9.58 -17.82
C THR A 67 8.14 8.78 -16.65
N TYR A 68 9.14 7.97 -16.92
CA TYR A 68 9.77 7.08 -15.94
C TYR A 68 10.16 7.78 -14.64
N ASP A 69 10.81 8.95 -14.74
CA ASP A 69 11.28 9.71 -13.58
C ASP A 69 10.13 10.12 -12.67
N PHE A 70 9.04 10.63 -13.26
CA PHE A 70 7.85 11.03 -12.51
C PHE A 70 7.12 9.82 -11.92
N ASP A 71 6.97 8.73 -12.67
CA ASP A 71 6.31 7.52 -12.18
C ASP A 71 7.08 6.90 -11.00
N VAL A 72 8.41 6.80 -11.08
CA VAL A 72 9.23 6.26 -9.99
C VAL A 72 9.13 7.11 -8.73
N LEU A 73 9.16 8.45 -8.86
CA LEU A 73 9.18 9.35 -7.71
C LEU A 73 7.79 9.59 -7.10
N SER A 74 6.74 9.53 -7.90
CA SER A 74 5.38 9.85 -7.47
C SER A 74 4.45 8.66 -7.34
N GLY A 75 4.70 7.59 -8.10
CA GLY A 75 3.73 6.51 -8.30
C GLY A 75 3.28 5.82 -7.02
N THR A 76 4.20 5.56 -6.08
CA THR A 76 3.84 4.96 -4.77
C THR A 76 3.17 5.93 -3.82
N LEU A 77 3.34 7.24 -4.03
CA LEU A 77 2.67 8.27 -3.25
C LEU A 77 1.24 8.51 -3.75
N THR A 78 1.07 8.55 -5.07
CA THR A 78 -0.16 9.00 -5.70
C THR A 78 -1.08 7.90 -6.17
N HIS A 79 -0.62 6.64 -6.26
CA HIS A 79 -1.43 5.53 -6.77
C HIS A 79 -1.34 4.29 -5.90
N MET A 80 -2.47 3.60 -5.81
CA MET A 80 -2.55 2.25 -5.27
C MET A 80 -2.49 1.23 -6.42
N ALA A 81 -1.82 0.11 -6.19
CA ALA A 81 -1.94 -1.07 -7.04
C ALA A 81 -3.09 -1.98 -6.55
N LEU A 82 -3.55 -2.91 -7.40
CA LEU A 82 -4.58 -3.88 -6.98
C LEU A 82 -4.09 -4.77 -5.83
N VAL A 83 -2.82 -5.15 -5.90
CA VAL A 83 -2.15 -6.07 -4.98
C VAL A 83 -0.85 -5.41 -4.50
N LYS A 84 -0.41 -5.73 -3.29
CA LYS A 84 0.90 -5.33 -2.76
C LYS A 84 1.67 -6.54 -2.23
N GLN A 85 2.98 -6.41 -2.11
CA GLN A 85 3.78 -7.34 -1.32
C GLN A 85 3.97 -6.79 0.10
N ASP A 86 3.89 -7.67 1.08
CA ASP A 86 4.28 -7.35 2.45
C ASP A 86 5.80 -7.49 2.66
N GLU A 87 6.27 -7.23 3.87
CA GLU A 87 7.69 -7.31 4.24
C GLU A 87 8.31 -8.71 4.09
N ASN A 88 7.48 -9.77 4.04
CA ASN A 88 7.91 -11.14 3.80
C ASN A 88 7.89 -11.52 2.30
N GLY A 89 7.41 -10.62 1.45
CA GLY A 89 7.22 -10.87 0.03
C GLY A 89 5.89 -11.56 -0.31
N ASP A 90 5.01 -11.76 0.67
CA ASP A 90 3.70 -12.33 0.45
C ASP A 90 2.77 -11.34 -0.26
N LEU A 91 2.00 -11.85 -1.21
CA LEU A 91 0.99 -11.05 -1.90
C LEU A 91 -0.23 -10.80 -1.01
N LYS A 92 -0.60 -9.56 -0.87
CA LYS A 92 -1.76 -9.10 -0.09
C LYS A 92 -2.67 -8.24 -0.95
N PRO A 93 -3.98 -8.29 -0.74
CA PRO A 93 -4.89 -7.31 -1.29
C PRO A 93 -4.46 -5.89 -0.92
N PHE A 94 -4.68 -4.91 -1.82
CA PHE A 94 -4.39 -3.50 -1.55
C PHE A 94 -5.56 -2.60 -1.99
N MET A 95 -5.65 -2.18 -3.25
CA MET A 95 -6.88 -1.58 -3.75
C MET A 95 -7.98 -2.64 -3.96
N ALA A 96 -7.60 -3.85 -4.33
CA ALA A 96 -8.52 -4.98 -4.21
C ALA A 96 -8.75 -5.30 -2.73
N GLU A 97 -9.97 -5.66 -2.35
CA GLU A 97 -10.34 -6.24 -1.06
C GLU A 97 -9.99 -7.73 -1.01
N SER A 98 -10.15 -8.39 -2.15
CA SER A 98 -9.79 -9.80 -2.33
C SER A 98 -9.45 -10.10 -3.79
N PHE A 99 -8.72 -11.19 -4.00
CA PHE A 99 -8.52 -11.78 -5.31
C PHE A 99 -8.49 -13.30 -5.22
N GLU A 100 -9.04 -13.96 -6.23
CA GLU A 100 -9.11 -15.42 -6.26
C GLU A 100 -9.08 -15.97 -7.68
N THR A 101 -8.72 -17.24 -7.78
CA THR A 101 -8.84 -18.05 -8.99
C THR A 101 -9.15 -19.50 -8.64
N LYS A 102 -9.81 -20.22 -9.55
CA LYS A 102 -10.05 -21.66 -9.43
C LYS A 102 -9.17 -22.49 -10.36
N ASP A 103 -8.65 -21.87 -11.40
CA ASP A 103 -8.03 -22.55 -12.54
C ASP A 103 -6.76 -21.85 -13.04
N ASN A 104 -6.31 -20.80 -12.38
CA ASN A 104 -5.22 -19.92 -12.82
C ASN A 104 -5.40 -19.32 -14.23
N LYS A 105 -6.62 -19.37 -14.77
CA LYS A 105 -6.98 -18.77 -16.07
C LYS A 105 -7.89 -17.58 -15.89
N THR A 106 -8.87 -17.72 -14.99
CA THR A 106 -9.77 -16.63 -14.60
C THR A 106 -9.42 -16.16 -13.20
N TRP A 107 -8.92 -14.95 -13.12
CA TRP A 107 -8.65 -14.27 -11.87
C TRP A 107 -9.70 -13.20 -11.63
N THR A 108 -10.37 -13.28 -10.49
CA THR A 108 -11.40 -12.31 -10.08
C THR A 108 -10.81 -11.41 -8.98
N PHE A 109 -10.89 -10.11 -9.16
CA PHE A 109 -10.49 -9.09 -8.20
C PHE A 109 -11.74 -8.32 -7.76
N GLN A 110 -12.00 -8.31 -6.45
CA GLN A 110 -13.04 -7.51 -5.82
C GLN A 110 -12.40 -6.22 -5.32
N LEU A 111 -12.80 -5.07 -5.82
CA LEU A 111 -12.27 -3.77 -5.38
C LEU A 111 -12.88 -3.34 -4.04
N ARG A 112 -12.12 -2.61 -3.25
CA ARG A 112 -12.58 -1.97 -2.01
C ARG A 112 -13.62 -0.90 -2.33
N LYS A 113 -14.71 -0.87 -1.57
CA LYS A 113 -15.72 0.17 -1.71
C LYS A 113 -15.24 1.48 -1.11
N GLY A 114 -15.58 2.60 -1.75
CA GLY A 114 -15.27 3.94 -1.26
C GLY A 114 -13.86 4.44 -1.58
N VAL A 115 -13.10 3.73 -2.41
CA VAL A 115 -11.88 4.29 -2.99
C VAL A 115 -12.27 5.37 -3.99
N THR A 116 -11.66 6.55 -3.86
CA THR A 116 -11.88 7.66 -4.78
C THR A 116 -10.57 8.12 -5.42
N TRP A 117 -10.67 8.68 -6.60
CA TRP A 117 -9.62 9.49 -7.19
C TRP A 117 -9.42 10.78 -6.38
N HIS A 118 -8.28 11.46 -6.54
CA HIS A 118 -7.98 12.70 -5.82
C HIS A 118 -8.94 13.86 -6.16
N ASP A 119 -9.64 13.79 -7.28
CA ASP A 119 -10.70 14.74 -7.67
C ASP A 119 -12.09 14.38 -7.12
N GLY A 120 -12.18 13.26 -6.39
CA GLY A 120 -13.39 12.81 -5.70
C GLY A 120 -14.25 11.83 -6.50
N GLU A 121 -13.96 11.58 -7.78
CA GLU A 121 -14.66 10.58 -8.58
C GLU A 121 -14.38 9.16 -8.03
N PRO A 122 -15.35 8.23 -8.07
CA PRO A 122 -15.16 6.88 -7.57
C PRO A 122 -14.20 6.08 -8.47
N VAL A 123 -13.36 5.25 -7.84
CA VAL A 123 -12.56 4.24 -8.56
C VAL A 123 -13.42 3.02 -8.81
N THR A 124 -13.43 2.55 -10.05
CA THR A 124 -14.27 1.43 -10.50
C THR A 124 -13.47 0.34 -11.24
N ALA A 125 -14.10 -0.81 -11.43
CA ALA A 125 -13.56 -1.88 -12.24
C ALA A 125 -13.37 -1.46 -13.72
N GLN A 126 -14.11 -0.46 -14.17
CA GLN A 126 -13.96 0.10 -15.51
C GLN A 126 -12.61 0.82 -15.67
N ASP A 127 -12.12 1.53 -14.65
CA ASP A 127 -10.79 2.15 -14.69
C ASP A 127 -9.67 1.12 -14.82
N VAL A 128 -9.83 -0.04 -14.15
CA VAL A 128 -8.89 -1.17 -14.26
C VAL A 128 -8.84 -1.70 -15.69
N LYS A 129 -10.01 -1.96 -16.28
CA LYS A 129 -10.13 -2.43 -17.67
C LYS A 129 -9.56 -1.40 -18.64
N PHE A 130 -9.99 -0.14 -18.52
CA PHE A 130 -9.54 0.96 -19.35
C PHE A 130 -8.01 1.05 -19.37
N THR A 131 -7.38 1.04 -18.19
CA THR A 131 -5.92 1.13 -18.09
C THR A 131 -5.21 -0.05 -18.74
N ALA A 132 -5.69 -1.27 -18.48
CA ALA A 132 -5.10 -2.48 -19.02
C ALA A 132 -5.15 -2.50 -20.56
N GLU A 133 -6.25 -2.01 -21.15
CA GLU A 133 -6.44 -1.91 -22.59
C GLU A 133 -5.62 -0.76 -23.20
N LEU A 134 -5.64 0.42 -22.55
CA LEU A 134 -4.91 1.61 -23.02
C LEU A 134 -3.40 1.36 -23.10
N GLN A 135 -2.84 0.78 -22.05
CA GLN A 135 -1.40 0.49 -21.97
C GLN A 135 -1.02 -0.86 -22.61
N ASN A 136 -1.99 -1.67 -23.05
CA ASN A 136 -1.79 -3.04 -23.55
C ASN A 136 -0.90 -3.88 -22.61
N THR A 137 -1.07 -3.70 -21.30
CA THR A 137 -0.22 -4.33 -20.28
C THR A 137 -0.41 -5.83 -20.20
N PHE A 138 -1.63 -6.32 -20.48
CA PHE A 138 -2.01 -7.72 -20.36
C PHE A 138 -2.54 -8.28 -21.69
N PRO A 139 -1.73 -8.34 -22.75
CA PRO A 139 -2.21 -8.68 -24.12
C PRO A 139 -2.77 -10.11 -24.24
N ASN A 140 -2.44 -10.99 -23.29
CA ASN A 140 -2.93 -12.37 -23.27
C ASN A 140 -4.18 -12.56 -22.40
N TYR A 141 -4.76 -11.45 -21.92
CA TYR A 141 -5.95 -11.47 -21.09
C TYR A 141 -7.09 -10.69 -21.73
N THR A 142 -8.30 -11.21 -21.59
CA THR A 142 -9.53 -10.45 -21.77
C THR A 142 -9.95 -9.90 -20.42
N ILE A 143 -10.06 -8.58 -20.31
CA ILE A 143 -10.48 -7.92 -19.08
C ILE A 143 -11.99 -7.72 -19.12
N ARG A 144 -12.71 -8.27 -18.14
CA ARG A 144 -14.17 -8.20 -18.02
C ARG A 144 -14.57 -7.43 -16.78
N VAL A 145 -15.38 -6.43 -16.94
CA VAL A 145 -16.09 -5.76 -15.84
C VAL A 145 -17.36 -6.56 -15.55
N VAL A 146 -17.45 -7.09 -14.34
CA VAL A 146 -18.64 -7.83 -13.88
C VAL A 146 -19.64 -6.86 -13.28
N ASP A 147 -19.17 -5.95 -12.46
CA ASP A 147 -19.88 -4.81 -11.89
C ASP A 147 -18.86 -3.70 -11.54
N ASP A 148 -19.32 -2.59 -10.93
CA ASP A 148 -18.46 -1.44 -10.62
C ASP A 148 -17.26 -1.77 -9.72
N GLN A 149 -17.34 -2.85 -8.94
CA GLN A 149 -16.29 -3.26 -8.00
C GLN A 149 -15.62 -4.58 -8.38
N THR A 150 -16.08 -5.27 -9.43
CA THR A 150 -15.58 -6.62 -9.76
C THR A 150 -15.02 -6.65 -11.16
N VAL A 151 -13.73 -6.99 -11.26
CA VAL A 151 -13.05 -7.17 -12.54
C VAL A 151 -12.46 -8.57 -12.64
N GLU A 152 -12.57 -9.17 -13.82
CA GLU A 152 -11.97 -10.45 -14.16
C GLU A 152 -10.89 -10.30 -15.24
N PHE A 153 -9.77 -10.97 -15.01
CA PHE A 153 -8.70 -11.18 -15.98
C PHE A 153 -8.80 -12.61 -16.49
N VAL A 154 -9.17 -12.80 -17.74
CA VAL A 154 -9.43 -14.11 -18.34
C VAL A 154 -8.40 -14.44 -19.41
N SER A 155 -7.67 -15.54 -19.25
CA SER A 155 -6.65 -16.05 -20.18
C SER A 155 -7.01 -17.44 -20.68
N GLU A 156 -6.56 -17.78 -21.88
CA GLU A 156 -6.66 -19.17 -22.41
C GLU A 156 -5.69 -20.12 -21.72
N THR A 157 -4.55 -19.61 -21.25
CA THR A 157 -3.49 -20.37 -20.59
C THR A 157 -3.44 -20.09 -19.08
N GLU A 158 -3.04 -21.11 -18.32
CA GLU A 158 -2.85 -20.96 -16.87
C GLU A 158 -1.68 -20.01 -16.57
N ASN A 159 -1.92 -19.04 -15.69
CA ASN A 159 -0.91 -18.15 -15.16
C ASN A 159 -1.15 -17.84 -13.68
N ALA A 160 -0.45 -18.53 -12.81
CA ALA A 160 -0.48 -18.30 -11.36
C ALA A 160 0.25 -17.01 -10.94
N ARG A 161 0.94 -16.33 -11.87
CA ARG A 161 1.77 -15.15 -11.58
C ARG A 161 1.03 -13.83 -11.73
N LEU A 162 -0.16 -13.81 -12.31
CA LEU A 162 -0.89 -12.57 -12.57
C LEU A 162 -0.93 -11.62 -11.34
N PRO A 163 -1.20 -12.08 -10.10
CA PRO A 163 -1.23 -11.17 -8.96
C PRO A 163 0.10 -10.45 -8.69
N ILE A 164 1.25 -11.09 -8.99
CA ILE A 164 2.54 -10.40 -8.81
C ILE A 164 2.77 -9.32 -9.87
N ASP A 165 2.27 -9.53 -11.09
CA ASP A 165 2.37 -8.55 -12.17
C ASP A 165 1.50 -7.30 -11.87
N LEU A 166 0.45 -7.47 -11.05
CA LEU A 166 -0.44 -6.40 -10.61
C LEU A 166 0.08 -5.57 -9.43
N VAL A 167 1.22 -5.93 -8.84
CA VAL A 167 1.85 -5.15 -7.73
C VAL A 167 2.34 -3.79 -8.23
N THR A 168 2.76 -3.71 -9.48
CA THR A 168 3.24 -2.47 -10.12
C THR A 168 2.23 -1.85 -11.07
N PHE A 169 1.11 -2.53 -11.33
CA PHE A 169 0.08 -2.03 -12.22
C PHE A 169 -0.71 -0.91 -11.54
N ARG A 170 -0.47 0.32 -11.97
CA ARG A 170 -1.13 1.52 -11.48
C ARG A 170 -2.21 1.93 -12.45
N ILE A 171 -3.45 1.94 -11.99
CA ILE A 171 -4.59 2.30 -12.83
C ILE A 171 -4.66 3.80 -13.06
N LEU A 172 -5.29 4.18 -14.17
CA LEU A 172 -5.53 5.54 -14.60
C LEU A 172 -7.03 5.84 -14.57
N PRO A 173 -7.45 7.07 -14.20
CA PRO A 173 -8.85 7.47 -14.24
C PRO A 173 -9.35 7.60 -15.68
N GLU A 174 -10.28 6.73 -16.09
CA GLU A 174 -10.85 6.74 -17.44
C GLU A 174 -11.42 8.11 -17.82
N HIS A 175 -12.10 8.78 -16.88
CA HIS A 175 -12.73 10.08 -17.13
C HIS A 175 -11.76 11.19 -17.52
N ILE A 176 -10.47 11.03 -17.18
CA ILE A 176 -9.39 11.98 -17.57
C ILE A 176 -8.70 11.52 -18.84
N PHE A 177 -8.40 10.23 -18.94
CA PHE A 177 -7.49 9.71 -19.96
C PHE A 177 -8.17 9.19 -21.23
N LYS A 178 -9.49 8.99 -21.24
CA LYS A 178 -10.23 8.40 -22.39
C LYS A 178 -10.07 9.17 -23.71
N ASP A 179 -9.87 10.48 -23.64
CA ASP A 179 -9.70 11.35 -24.82
C ASP A 179 -8.24 11.75 -25.06
N VAL A 180 -7.30 11.24 -24.28
CA VAL A 180 -5.86 11.50 -24.41
C VAL A 180 -5.30 10.58 -25.47
N THR A 181 -4.77 11.18 -26.55
CA THR A 181 -4.22 10.45 -27.71
C THR A 181 -2.73 10.12 -27.57
N ASP A 182 -2.03 10.86 -26.73
CA ASP A 182 -0.60 10.71 -26.49
C ASP A 182 -0.30 10.92 -24.99
N LEU A 183 -0.06 9.83 -24.29
CA LEU A 183 0.19 9.84 -22.85
C LEU A 183 1.54 10.48 -22.49
N GLU A 184 2.56 10.34 -23.36
CA GLU A 184 3.91 10.88 -23.08
C GLU A 184 3.90 12.41 -23.04
N THR A 185 3.10 13.03 -23.89
CA THR A 185 2.99 14.49 -23.99
C THR A 185 1.89 15.10 -23.14
N PHE A 186 1.06 14.26 -22.50
CA PHE A 186 0.01 14.73 -21.60
C PHE A 186 0.61 15.17 -20.26
N THR A 187 0.94 16.46 -20.16
CA THR A 187 1.58 17.10 -18.98
C THR A 187 0.64 18.03 -18.21
N ASP A 188 -0.67 17.95 -18.44
CA ASP A 188 -1.68 18.61 -17.62
C ASP A 188 -1.55 18.11 -16.16
N GLU A 189 -1.76 18.98 -15.17
CA GLU A 189 -1.74 18.59 -13.74
C GLU A 189 -2.73 17.45 -13.43
N LYS A 190 -3.79 17.32 -14.22
CA LYS A 190 -4.71 16.18 -14.14
C LYS A 190 -4.06 14.84 -14.43
N SER A 191 -2.94 14.81 -15.18
CA SER A 191 -2.18 13.58 -15.42
C SER A 191 -1.63 12.96 -14.13
N ALA A 192 -1.48 13.76 -13.08
CA ALA A 192 -0.98 13.35 -11.78
C ALA A 192 -2.09 12.95 -10.78
N ILE A 193 -3.38 13.02 -11.19
CA ILE A 193 -4.49 12.56 -10.36
C ILE A 193 -4.38 11.04 -10.19
N GLY A 194 -4.34 10.63 -8.93
CA GLY A 194 -4.24 9.24 -8.51
C GLY A 194 -5.31 8.89 -7.46
N ASN A 195 -5.14 7.76 -6.82
CA ASN A 195 -6.01 7.23 -5.76
C ASN A 195 -5.22 6.81 -4.51
N GLY A 196 -3.98 7.27 -4.42
CA GLY A 196 -3.05 6.94 -3.34
C GLY A 196 -3.11 7.89 -2.14
N PRO A 197 -2.20 7.70 -1.17
CA PRO A 197 -2.21 8.47 0.07
C PRO A 197 -1.86 9.96 -0.08
N TYR A 198 -1.24 10.36 -1.18
CA TYR A 198 -0.83 11.75 -1.41
C TYR A 198 -1.29 12.26 -2.76
N GLU A 199 -1.77 13.49 -2.80
CA GLU A 199 -2.11 14.23 -4.01
C GLU A 199 -0.89 15.03 -4.50
N PHE A 200 -0.68 15.04 -5.82
CA PHE A 200 0.27 15.96 -6.45
C PHE A 200 -0.20 17.40 -6.29
N VAL A 201 0.72 18.31 -5.94
CA VAL A 201 0.42 19.74 -5.79
C VAL A 201 1.06 20.54 -6.90
N LYS A 202 2.36 20.37 -7.11
CA LYS A 202 3.09 21.09 -8.16
C LYS A 202 4.47 20.49 -8.45
N PHE A 203 4.95 20.79 -9.63
CA PHE A 203 6.34 20.66 -10.04
C PHE A 203 6.96 22.05 -10.20
N ASP A 204 8.04 22.32 -9.47
CA ASP A 204 8.85 23.52 -9.63
C ASP A 204 10.17 23.13 -10.27
N GLU A 205 10.27 23.30 -11.60
CA GLU A 205 11.46 22.95 -12.36
C GLU A 205 12.68 23.78 -11.92
N SER A 206 12.47 25.05 -11.57
CA SER A 206 13.56 25.95 -11.16
C SER A 206 14.17 25.59 -9.81
N ALA A 207 13.34 25.12 -8.89
CA ALA A 207 13.76 24.64 -7.58
C ALA A 207 14.12 23.15 -7.59
N GLY A 208 13.79 22.43 -8.66
CA GLY A 208 13.94 20.97 -8.78
C GLY A 208 13.11 20.23 -7.74
N THR A 209 11.85 20.63 -7.52
CA THR A 209 11.01 20.04 -6.49
C THR A 209 9.66 19.55 -7.02
N LEU A 210 9.23 18.39 -6.52
CA LEU A 210 7.83 17.93 -6.57
C LEU A 210 7.22 18.09 -5.18
N GLU A 211 6.03 18.66 -5.10
CA GLU A 211 5.27 18.77 -3.85
C GLU A 211 4.03 17.91 -3.89
N PHE A 212 3.79 17.22 -2.77
CA PHE A 212 2.61 16.39 -2.53
C PHE A 212 2.00 16.76 -1.19
N LYS A 213 0.67 16.68 -1.08
CA LYS A 213 -0.07 16.83 0.18
C LYS A 213 -0.82 15.55 0.53
N ALA A 214 -1.03 15.30 1.81
CA ALA A 214 -1.82 14.17 2.27
C ALA A 214 -3.25 14.25 1.71
N TYR A 215 -3.74 13.11 1.17
CA TYR A 215 -5.12 13.00 0.72
C TYR A 215 -6.03 12.75 1.93
N GLU A 216 -6.93 13.71 2.19
CA GLU A 216 -7.82 13.65 3.36
C GLU A 216 -8.79 12.46 3.32
N ASN A 217 -9.22 12.06 2.11
CA ASN A 217 -10.17 10.98 1.90
C ASN A 217 -9.51 9.65 1.53
N TYR A 218 -8.21 9.51 1.83
CA TYR A 218 -7.52 8.24 1.56
C TYR A 218 -8.20 7.09 2.31
N ILE A 219 -8.42 5.99 1.63
CA ILE A 219 -9.24 4.85 2.13
C ILE A 219 -8.71 4.23 3.43
N ASP A 220 -7.41 4.29 3.69
CA ASP A 220 -6.79 3.79 4.93
C ASP A 220 -6.61 4.91 5.99
N GLY A 221 -7.26 6.06 5.78
CA GLY A 221 -7.15 7.25 6.62
C GLY A 221 -6.04 8.20 6.17
N LYS A 222 -6.18 9.48 6.57
CA LYS A 222 -5.20 10.52 6.25
C LYS A 222 -3.79 10.11 6.71
N PRO A 223 -2.76 10.22 5.86
CA PRO A 223 -1.37 10.01 6.26
C PRO A 223 -0.91 10.93 7.40
N ASN A 224 0.04 10.46 8.21
CA ASN A 224 0.60 11.21 9.35
C ASN A 224 1.57 12.33 8.93
N VAL A 225 1.99 12.37 7.67
CA VAL A 225 2.81 13.44 7.10
C VAL A 225 1.91 14.30 6.23
N ASP A 226 1.76 15.59 6.54
CA ASP A 226 0.87 16.48 5.80
C ASP A 226 1.40 16.81 4.41
N LYS A 227 2.70 16.98 4.26
CA LYS A 227 3.36 17.35 3.02
C LYS A 227 4.62 16.53 2.77
N ILE A 228 4.79 16.10 1.51
CA ILE A 228 6.05 15.52 1.04
C ILE A 228 6.62 16.43 -0.05
N ILE A 229 7.92 16.72 0.06
CA ILE A 229 8.68 17.43 -0.96
C ILE A 229 9.76 16.49 -1.46
N VAL A 230 9.70 16.09 -2.73
CA VAL A 230 10.81 15.41 -3.40
C VAL A 230 11.71 16.48 -4.01
N LYS A 231 12.99 16.51 -3.61
CA LYS A 231 13.94 17.54 -4.00
C LYS A 231 15.12 16.95 -4.76
N LEU A 232 15.39 17.50 -5.94
CA LEU A 232 16.56 17.16 -6.76
C LEU A 232 17.84 17.74 -6.16
N TYR A 233 18.86 16.89 -6.03
CA TYR A 233 20.22 17.25 -5.67
C TYR A 233 21.19 16.92 -6.81
N ALA A 234 22.25 17.71 -6.94
CA ALA A 234 23.20 17.56 -8.04
C ALA A 234 23.97 16.23 -8.03
N ASN A 235 24.20 15.69 -6.82
CA ASN A 235 24.90 14.43 -6.59
C ASN A 235 24.59 13.87 -5.20
N THR A 236 25.03 12.65 -4.91
CA THR A 236 24.84 11.98 -3.63
C THR A 236 25.54 12.68 -2.46
N ASP A 237 26.67 13.39 -2.71
CA ASP A 237 27.44 14.05 -1.64
C ASP A 237 26.69 15.27 -1.07
N THR A 238 25.73 15.80 -1.79
CA THR A 238 24.87 16.92 -1.34
C THR A 238 23.57 16.49 -0.70
N LEU A 239 23.31 15.17 -0.65
CA LEU A 239 22.13 14.59 0.00
C LEU A 239 22.31 14.42 1.53
N TYR A 240 23.54 14.49 2.04
CA TYR A 240 23.91 14.26 3.45
C TYR A 240 24.34 15.55 4.17
#